data_8176269c2a9b9cddf03cd5ed587b743f
#
_entry.id   8176269c2a9b9cddf03cd5ed587b743f
#
_cell.length_a   1.000
_cell.length_b   1.000
_cell.length_c   1.000
_cell.angle_alpha   90.00
_cell.angle_beta   90.00
_cell.angle_gamma   90.00
#
_symmetry.space_group_name_H-M   'P 1'
#
loop_
_entity.id
_entity.type
_entity.pdbx_description
1 polymer ?
#
loop_
_entity_poly.entity_id
_entity_poly.type
_entity_poly.pdbx_seq_one_letter_code
_entity_poly.pdbx_strand_id
1 'polypeptide(L)'
;MITLHEIAKLLDHSTLQPFLTEEDIIKGCDIALQYNTATVCARPGDMPLVVKRLAGSDVLPCTVIGFPHGAHHMSVKCFEAEKALDDGCRELDMVLNIGQMLKGNEAYVQEEIQKLAEIAHNRDAILKVILETCYLSDEQKKIACRLSEAAGADFVKTSTGYGSAGATVADVQLMRAAVSEK
;
A
#
# COMPACT_ATOMS: atom_id res chain seq x y z
N MET A 1 -7.05 8.50 26.42
CA MET A 1 -8.02 7.53 25.83
C MET A 1 -8.09 7.89 24.35
N ILE A 2 -7.80 6.97 23.44
CA ILE A 2 -7.89 7.23 22.01
C ILE A 2 -9.34 7.46 21.59
N THR A 3 -9.62 8.45 20.79
CA THR A 3 -10.96 8.81 20.29
C THR A 3 -11.29 8.06 19.01
N LEU A 4 -12.59 8.00 18.66
CA LEU A 4 -13.04 7.40 17.39
C LEU A 4 -12.40 8.11 16.18
N HIS A 5 -12.28 9.43 16.24
CA HIS A 5 -11.66 10.23 15.20
C HIS A 5 -10.17 9.89 15.00
N GLU A 6 -9.40 9.74 16.09
CA GLU A 6 -8.00 9.33 16.03
C GLU A 6 -7.84 7.93 15.44
N ILE A 7 -8.75 6.99 15.78
CA ILE A 7 -8.77 5.66 15.18
C ILE A 7 -9.07 5.74 13.68
N ALA A 8 -10.09 6.52 13.29
CA ALA A 8 -10.47 6.65 11.88
C ALA A 8 -9.31 7.17 11.02
N LYS A 9 -8.51 8.11 11.54
CA LYS A 9 -7.31 8.63 10.86
C LYS A 9 -6.15 7.63 10.73
N LEU A 10 -6.26 6.43 11.29
CA LEU A 10 -5.32 5.32 11.09
C LEU A 10 -5.81 4.30 10.06
N LEU A 11 -6.99 4.50 9.47
CA LEU A 11 -7.62 3.53 8.59
C LEU A 11 -7.48 3.90 7.10
N ASP A 12 -6.97 2.96 6.31
CA ASP A 12 -7.12 2.96 4.86
C ASP A 12 -8.46 2.28 4.53
N HIS A 13 -9.47 3.06 4.12
CA HIS A 13 -10.76 2.49 3.72
C HIS A 13 -10.65 1.83 2.34
N SER A 14 -10.76 0.50 2.30
CA SER A 14 -10.50 -0.28 1.08
C SER A 14 -11.75 -0.50 0.23
N THR A 15 -11.62 -0.22 -1.08
CA THR A 15 -12.60 -0.53 -2.13
C THR A 15 -11.96 -1.32 -3.28
N LEU A 16 -11.20 -2.38 -2.95
CA LEU A 16 -10.36 -3.12 -3.90
C LEU A 16 -11.04 -4.36 -4.51
N GLN A 17 -12.22 -4.77 -4.01
CA GLN A 17 -12.87 -5.98 -4.50
C GLN A 17 -13.21 -5.87 -5.98
N PRO A 18 -12.92 -6.90 -6.81
CA PRO A 18 -13.04 -6.80 -8.26
C PRO A 18 -14.48 -6.69 -8.77
N PHE A 19 -15.45 -7.04 -7.96
CA PHE A 19 -16.88 -6.99 -8.30
C PHE A 19 -17.58 -5.67 -7.93
N LEU A 20 -16.86 -4.72 -7.29
CA LEU A 20 -17.46 -3.43 -6.93
C LEU A 20 -17.78 -2.61 -8.18
N THR A 21 -18.96 -2.01 -8.17
CA THR A 21 -19.43 -1.08 -9.19
C THR A 21 -18.99 0.35 -8.88
N GLU A 22 -19.20 1.27 -9.83
CA GLU A 22 -18.97 2.70 -9.61
C GLU A 22 -19.77 3.24 -8.42
N GLU A 23 -21.03 2.80 -8.26
CA GLU A 23 -21.87 3.17 -7.12
C GLU A 23 -21.29 2.70 -5.78
N ASP A 24 -20.67 1.52 -5.74
CA ASP A 24 -20.02 0.98 -4.53
C ASP A 24 -18.76 1.77 -4.20
N ILE A 25 -17.98 2.19 -5.20
CA ILE A 25 -16.82 3.07 -5.00
C ILE A 25 -17.25 4.43 -4.43
N ILE A 26 -18.33 5.03 -4.98
CA ILE A 26 -18.87 6.29 -4.46
C ILE A 26 -19.30 6.14 -2.99
N LYS A 27 -20.04 5.06 -2.66
CA LYS A 27 -20.43 4.77 -1.26
C LYS A 27 -19.22 4.61 -0.35
N GLY A 28 -18.16 3.93 -0.83
CA GLY A 28 -16.91 3.81 -0.09
C GLY A 28 -16.27 5.16 0.21
N CYS A 29 -16.21 6.05 -0.79
CA CYS A 29 -15.73 7.42 -0.57
C CYS A 29 -16.60 8.18 0.43
N ASP A 30 -17.93 8.05 0.36
CA ASP A 30 -18.86 8.73 1.28
C ASP A 30 -18.69 8.27 2.73
N ILE A 31 -18.47 6.97 2.94
CA ILE A 31 -18.13 6.40 4.26
C ILE A 31 -16.81 6.99 4.77
N ALA A 32 -15.79 7.01 3.93
CA ALA A 32 -14.49 7.56 4.29
C ALA A 32 -14.57 9.05 4.66
N LEU A 33 -15.33 9.84 3.89
CA LEU A 33 -15.59 11.26 4.19
C LEU A 33 -16.36 11.46 5.49
N GLN A 34 -17.39 10.63 5.73
CA GLN A 34 -18.19 10.69 6.95
C GLN A 34 -17.38 10.46 8.21
N TYR A 35 -16.45 9.49 8.19
CA TYR A 35 -15.61 9.16 9.33
C TYR A 35 -14.27 9.86 9.34
N ASN A 36 -13.93 10.59 8.27
CA ASN A 36 -12.65 11.24 8.05
C ASN A 36 -11.48 10.26 8.21
N THR A 37 -11.50 9.15 7.45
CA THR A 37 -10.42 8.15 7.45
C THR A 37 -9.10 8.74 6.91
N ALA A 38 -7.97 8.02 7.04
CA ALA A 38 -6.71 8.45 6.46
C ALA A 38 -6.82 8.49 4.93
N THR A 39 -7.25 7.38 4.32
CA THR A 39 -7.33 7.25 2.86
C THR A 39 -8.61 6.53 2.41
N VAL A 40 -8.88 6.62 1.10
CA VAL A 40 -9.62 5.60 0.34
C VAL A 40 -8.62 4.88 -0.56
N CYS A 41 -8.43 3.58 -0.32
CA CYS A 41 -7.59 2.72 -1.14
C CYS A 41 -8.44 1.98 -2.16
N ALA A 42 -8.35 2.39 -3.43
CA ALA A 42 -9.15 1.88 -4.54
C ALA A 42 -8.28 1.24 -5.64
N ARG A 43 -8.92 0.54 -6.57
CA ARG A 43 -8.25 -0.03 -7.75
C ARG A 43 -7.70 1.10 -8.64
N PRO A 44 -6.57 0.90 -9.34
CA PRO A 44 -5.96 1.93 -10.19
C PRO A 44 -6.94 2.55 -11.20
N GLY A 45 -7.81 1.73 -11.81
CA GLY A 45 -8.79 2.20 -12.79
C GLY A 45 -9.88 3.13 -12.23
N ASP A 46 -10.11 3.12 -10.92
CA ASP A 46 -11.13 3.93 -10.25
C ASP A 46 -10.57 5.27 -9.72
N MET A 47 -9.25 5.48 -9.80
CA MET A 47 -8.61 6.65 -9.19
C MET A 47 -9.15 7.99 -9.69
N PRO A 48 -9.45 8.23 -10.97
CA PRO A 48 -10.03 9.49 -11.41
C PRO A 48 -11.36 9.83 -10.71
N LEU A 49 -12.18 8.81 -10.45
CA LEU A 49 -13.44 8.96 -9.70
C LEU A 49 -13.19 9.27 -8.23
N VAL A 50 -12.30 8.50 -7.58
CA VAL A 50 -11.96 8.66 -6.16
C VAL A 50 -11.35 10.03 -5.89
N VAL A 51 -10.37 10.45 -6.68
CA VAL A 51 -9.73 11.77 -6.56
C VAL A 51 -10.77 12.89 -6.67
N LYS A 52 -11.66 12.81 -7.66
CA LYS A 52 -12.74 13.77 -7.81
C LYS A 52 -13.68 13.80 -6.60
N ARG A 53 -14.02 12.63 -6.05
CA ARG A 53 -14.96 12.52 -4.92
C ARG A 53 -14.37 13.03 -3.61
N LEU A 54 -13.06 12.84 -3.40
CA LEU A 54 -12.35 13.26 -2.20
C LEU A 54 -11.85 14.70 -2.24
N ALA A 55 -12.01 15.41 -3.35
CA ALA A 55 -11.51 16.77 -3.55
C ALA A 55 -12.01 17.73 -2.45
N GLY A 56 -11.05 18.46 -1.83
CA GLY A 56 -11.35 19.43 -0.77
C GLY A 56 -11.55 18.81 0.62
N SER A 57 -11.29 17.52 0.80
CA SER A 57 -11.30 16.84 2.09
C SER A 57 -9.88 16.50 2.57
N ASP A 58 -9.77 16.06 3.84
CA ASP A 58 -8.53 15.55 4.44
C ASP A 58 -8.33 14.04 4.22
N VAL A 59 -9.22 13.38 3.47
CA VAL A 59 -9.10 11.97 3.11
C VAL A 59 -8.28 11.85 1.83
N LEU A 60 -7.16 11.12 1.88
CA LEU A 60 -6.25 11.03 0.74
C LEU A 60 -6.61 9.88 -0.22
N PRO A 61 -6.47 10.09 -1.53
CA PRO A 61 -6.60 9.01 -2.52
C PRO A 61 -5.35 8.10 -2.46
N CYS A 62 -5.59 6.80 -2.24
CA CYS A 62 -4.60 5.73 -2.22
C CYS A 62 -4.92 4.69 -3.28
N THR A 63 -3.90 4.07 -3.89
CA THR A 63 -4.10 2.93 -4.79
C THR A 63 -3.01 1.88 -4.61
N VAL A 64 -3.19 0.75 -5.29
CA VAL A 64 -2.29 -0.40 -5.21
C VAL A 64 -1.45 -0.54 -6.47
N ILE A 65 -0.22 -1.07 -6.33
CA ILE A 65 0.74 -1.26 -7.42
C ILE A 65 1.20 -2.72 -7.45
N GLY A 66 1.13 -3.35 -8.63
CA GLY A 66 1.50 -4.75 -8.81
C GLY A 66 0.57 -5.73 -8.09
N PHE A 67 -0.64 -5.32 -7.81
CA PHE A 67 -1.56 -5.98 -6.89
C PHE A 67 -2.43 -7.05 -7.57
N PRO A 68 -2.80 -8.17 -6.86
CA PRO A 68 -2.37 -8.49 -5.50
C PRO A 68 -1.10 -9.36 -5.43
N HIS A 69 -0.56 -9.83 -6.54
CA HIS A 69 0.47 -10.89 -6.57
C HIS A 69 1.92 -10.39 -6.48
N GLY A 70 2.19 -9.12 -6.69
CA GLY A 70 3.54 -8.58 -6.73
C GLY A 70 4.40 -9.06 -7.91
N ALA A 71 3.85 -9.87 -8.80
CA ALA A 71 4.59 -10.60 -9.85
C ALA A 71 4.77 -9.82 -11.17
N HIS A 72 4.29 -8.59 -11.25
CA HIS A 72 4.49 -7.74 -12.43
C HIS A 72 5.96 -7.42 -12.62
N HIS A 73 6.37 -7.19 -13.87
CA HIS A 73 7.70 -6.69 -14.16
C HIS A 73 7.91 -5.33 -13.50
N MET A 74 9.11 -5.08 -12.97
CA MET A 74 9.44 -3.83 -12.27
C MET A 74 9.06 -2.58 -13.09
N SER A 75 9.39 -2.55 -14.39
CA SER A 75 9.04 -1.42 -15.26
C SER A 75 7.52 -1.20 -15.41
N VAL A 76 6.72 -2.27 -15.31
CA VAL A 76 5.25 -2.17 -15.33
C VAL A 76 4.75 -1.56 -14.03
N LYS A 77 5.30 -1.96 -12.88
CA LYS A 77 4.97 -1.33 -11.60
C LYS A 77 5.36 0.15 -11.56
N CYS A 78 6.53 0.51 -12.11
CA CYS A 78 6.94 1.91 -12.22
C CYS A 78 5.93 2.72 -13.06
N PHE A 79 5.55 2.20 -14.23
CA PHE A 79 4.55 2.85 -15.08
C PHE A 79 3.18 2.96 -14.38
N GLU A 80 2.75 1.92 -13.67
CA GLU A 80 1.51 1.92 -12.90
C GLU A 80 1.54 3.00 -11.81
N ALA A 81 2.68 3.14 -11.10
CA ALA A 81 2.87 4.17 -10.08
C ALA A 81 2.83 5.58 -10.67
N GLU A 82 3.56 5.84 -11.77
CA GLU A 82 3.54 7.13 -12.46
C GLU A 82 2.11 7.49 -12.91
N LYS A 83 1.40 6.54 -13.51
CA LYS A 83 0.02 6.75 -13.96
C LYS A 83 -0.93 7.05 -12.80
N ALA A 84 -0.81 6.34 -11.68
CA ALA A 84 -1.62 6.58 -10.50
C ALA A 84 -1.39 7.99 -9.92
N LEU A 85 -0.13 8.44 -9.89
CA LEU A 85 0.21 9.80 -9.43
C LEU A 85 -0.29 10.89 -10.40
N ASP A 86 -0.24 10.63 -11.71
CA ASP A 86 -0.82 11.53 -12.71
C ASP A 86 -2.35 11.65 -12.56
N ASP A 87 -3.02 10.59 -12.13
CA ASP A 87 -4.45 10.59 -11.82
C ASP A 87 -4.78 11.29 -10.48
N GLY A 88 -3.77 11.71 -9.72
CA GLY A 88 -3.91 12.48 -8.48
C GLY A 88 -3.82 11.66 -7.19
N CYS A 89 -3.33 10.42 -7.26
CA CYS A 89 -3.07 9.59 -6.09
C CYS A 89 -2.02 10.24 -5.17
N ARG A 90 -2.11 10.02 -3.85
CA ARG A 90 -1.20 10.54 -2.83
C ARG A 90 -0.48 9.46 -2.03
N GLU A 91 -1.00 8.25 -2.05
CA GLU A 91 -0.38 7.10 -1.40
C GLU A 91 -0.42 5.89 -2.33
N LEU A 92 0.69 5.16 -2.40
CA LEU A 92 0.86 3.98 -3.23
C LEU A 92 1.16 2.77 -2.34
N ASP A 93 0.34 1.72 -2.43
CA ASP A 93 0.52 0.46 -1.72
C ASP A 93 1.07 -0.59 -2.70
N MET A 94 2.39 -0.69 -2.84
CA MET A 94 3.00 -1.68 -3.74
C MET A 94 3.08 -3.06 -3.08
N VAL A 95 2.82 -4.12 -3.84
CA VAL A 95 3.15 -5.48 -3.42
C VAL A 95 4.58 -5.79 -3.86
N LEU A 96 5.47 -6.17 -2.92
CA LEU A 96 6.82 -6.60 -3.27
C LEU A 96 6.79 -7.85 -4.18
N ASN A 97 7.87 -8.10 -4.93
CA ASN A 97 7.93 -9.33 -5.72
C ASN A 97 8.19 -10.53 -4.80
N ILE A 98 7.09 -11.20 -4.40
CA ILE A 98 7.09 -12.34 -3.47
C ILE A 98 8.02 -13.46 -3.98
N GLY A 99 7.97 -13.76 -5.28
CA GLY A 99 8.82 -14.81 -5.87
C GLY A 99 10.32 -14.50 -5.77
N GLN A 100 10.71 -13.24 -5.97
CA GLN A 100 12.11 -12.82 -5.81
C GLN A 100 12.52 -12.83 -4.34
N MET A 101 11.62 -12.45 -3.44
CA MET A 101 11.87 -12.51 -2.00
C MET A 101 12.09 -13.96 -1.53
N LEU A 102 11.22 -14.88 -1.92
CA LEU A 102 11.33 -16.31 -1.60
C LEU A 102 12.61 -16.95 -2.17
N LYS A 103 13.06 -16.49 -3.33
CA LYS A 103 14.32 -16.93 -3.96
C LYS A 103 15.56 -16.38 -3.26
N GLY A 104 15.41 -15.40 -2.37
CA GLY A 104 16.53 -14.70 -1.72
C GLY A 104 17.22 -13.66 -2.63
N ASN A 105 16.54 -13.16 -3.65
CA ASN A 105 17.07 -12.12 -4.53
C ASN A 105 16.82 -10.72 -3.93
N GLU A 106 17.47 -10.45 -2.79
CA GLU A 106 17.31 -9.23 -2.01
C GLU A 106 17.64 -7.98 -2.82
N ALA A 107 18.67 -8.04 -3.66
CA ALA A 107 19.08 -6.90 -4.49
C ALA A 107 17.95 -6.46 -5.45
N TYR A 108 17.25 -7.42 -6.08
CA TYR A 108 16.10 -7.11 -6.94
C TYR A 108 14.96 -6.48 -6.15
N VAL A 109 14.64 -7.06 -4.98
CA VAL A 109 13.55 -6.57 -4.13
C VAL A 109 13.84 -5.14 -3.67
N GLN A 110 15.07 -4.88 -3.22
CA GLN A 110 15.48 -3.54 -2.80
C GLN A 110 15.44 -2.53 -3.95
N GLU A 111 15.96 -2.88 -5.12
CA GLU A 111 15.94 -2.01 -6.32
C GLU A 111 14.51 -1.69 -6.74
N GLU A 112 13.61 -2.68 -6.74
CA GLU A 112 12.21 -2.48 -7.10
C GLU A 112 11.54 -1.48 -6.15
N ILE A 113 11.71 -1.65 -4.85
CA ILE A 113 11.14 -0.74 -3.84
C ILE A 113 11.73 0.66 -3.96
N GLN A 114 13.06 0.76 -4.11
CA GLN A 114 13.74 2.05 -4.23
C GLN A 114 13.22 2.87 -5.41
N LYS A 115 13.07 2.26 -6.59
CA LYS A 115 12.54 2.94 -7.78
C LYS A 115 11.12 3.47 -7.54
N LEU A 116 10.27 2.69 -6.89
CA LEU A 116 8.92 3.13 -6.60
C LEU A 116 8.88 4.22 -5.51
N ALA A 117 9.76 4.14 -4.50
CA ALA A 117 9.90 5.20 -3.50
C ALA A 117 10.36 6.52 -4.14
N GLU A 118 11.36 6.48 -5.03
CA GLU A 118 11.82 7.66 -5.78
C GLU A 118 10.69 8.27 -6.63
N ILE A 119 9.90 7.44 -7.32
CA ILE A 119 8.74 7.89 -8.12
C ILE A 119 7.69 8.56 -7.22
N ALA A 120 7.33 7.96 -6.08
CA ALA A 120 6.36 8.50 -5.14
C ALA A 120 6.86 9.83 -4.54
N HIS A 121 8.07 9.86 -4.00
CA HIS A 121 8.63 11.03 -3.31
C HIS A 121 8.85 12.22 -4.25
N ASN A 122 9.18 12.01 -5.52
CA ASN A 122 9.29 13.07 -6.53
C ASN A 122 7.94 13.78 -6.82
N ARG A 123 6.84 13.23 -6.30
CA ARG A 123 5.47 13.77 -6.45
C ARG A 123 4.81 14.05 -5.09
N ASP A 124 5.61 14.16 -4.00
CA ASP A 124 5.11 14.38 -2.62
C ASP A 124 4.06 13.33 -2.21
N ALA A 125 4.24 12.09 -2.64
CA ALA A 125 3.39 10.94 -2.31
C ALA A 125 4.12 9.94 -1.40
N ILE A 126 3.36 9.10 -0.71
CA ILE A 126 3.86 8.08 0.23
C ILE A 126 3.90 6.72 -0.45
N LEU A 127 4.93 5.92 -0.18
CA LEU A 127 5.03 4.52 -0.57
C LEU A 127 4.88 3.60 0.64
N LYS A 128 3.91 2.67 0.58
CA LYS A 128 3.80 1.56 1.52
C LYS A 128 4.13 0.25 0.79
N VAL A 129 4.87 -0.64 1.45
CA VAL A 129 5.28 -1.93 0.86
C VAL A 129 4.51 -3.07 1.52
N ILE A 130 3.65 -3.73 0.75
CA ILE A 130 2.93 -4.92 1.17
C ILE A 130 3.85 -6.13 1.05
N LEU A 131 4.15 -6.78 2.17
CA LEU A 131 5.03 -7.94 2.23
C LEU A 131 4.33 -9.24 1.86
N GLU A 132 3.03 -9.36 2.04
CA GLU A 132 2.20 -10.56 1.98
C GLU A 132 2.74 -11.64 2.91
N THR A 133 2.67 -11.35 4.20
CA THR A 133 3.31 -12.10 5.29
C THR A 133 2.96 -13.59 5.33
N CYS A 134 1.79 -13.97 4.81
CA CYS A 134 1.34 -15.37 4.78
C CYS A 134 2.20 -16.29 3.90
N TYR A 135 3.03 -15.75 3.01
CA TYR A 135 3.95 -16.52 2.16
C TYR A 135 5.39 -16.48 2.66
N LEU A 136 5.71 -15.70 3.68
CA LEU A 136 7.07 -15.47 4.15
C LEU A 136 7.33 -16.10 5.52
N SER A 137 8.51 -16.67 5.70
CA SER A 137 9.00 -17.03 7.03
C SER A 137 9.29 -15.77 7.86
N ASP A 138 9.39 -15.90 9.18
CA ASP A 138 9.67 -14.76 10.06
C ASP A 138 11.01 -14.09 9.75
N GLU A 139 12.03 -14.85 9.33
CA GLU A 139 13.29 -14.26 8.90
C GLU A 139 13.14 -13.47 7.58
N GLN A 140 12.38 -14.01 6.62
CA GLN A 140 12.11 -13.29 5.36
C GLN A 140 11.28 -12.02 5.60
N LYS A 141 10.33 -12.02 6.55
CA LYS A 141 9.59 -10.80 6.94
C LYS A 141 10.53 -9.72 7.47
N LYS A 142 11.47 -10.10 8.36
CA LYS A 142 12.49 -9.16 8.90
C LYS A 142 13.39 -8.61 7.79
N ILE A 143 13.85 -9.47 6.87
CA ILE A 143 14.67 -9.04 5.73
C ILE A 143 13.89 -8.07 4.87
N ALA A 144 12.65 -8.41 4.50
CA ALA A 144 11.79 -7.54 3.67
C ALA A 144 11.53 -6.18 4.32
N CYS A 145 11.32 -6.13 5.65
CA CYS A 145 11.21 -4.88 6.41
C CYS A 145 12.46 -4.01 6.27
N ARG A 146 13.65 -4.60 6.52
CA ARG A 146 14.92 -3.87 6.41
C ARG A 146 15.21 -3.39 5.00
N LEU A 147 14.92 -4.21 3.98
CA LEU A 147 15.07 -3.82 2.58
C LEU A 147 14.12 -2.66 2.22
N SER A 148 12.87 -2.71 2.69
CA SER A 148 11.89 -1.66 2.46
C SER A 148 12.34 -0.33 3.08
N GLU A 149 12.78 -0.35 4.33
CA GLU A 149 13.31 0.84 5.01
C GLU A 149 14.57 1.39 4.31
N ALA A 150 15.53 0.52 3.99
CA ALA A 150 16.76 0.91 3.30
C ALA A 150 16.51 1.47 1.90
N ALA A 151 15.46 1.03 1.23
CA ALA A 151 15.01 1.49 -0.07
C ALA A 151 14.18 2.79 -0.03
N GLY A 152 13.88 3.31 1.17
CA GLY A 152 13.18 4.58 1.36
C GLY A 152 11.65 4.46 1.42
N ALA A 153 11.08 3.26 1.60
CA ALA A 153 9.64 3.13 1.82
C ALA A 153 9.22 3.82 3.13
N ASP A 154 8.04 4.44 3.13
CA ASP A 154 7.50 5.14 4.30
C ASP A 154 6.84 4.17 5.29
N PHE A 155 6.24 3.08 4.78
CA PHE A 155 5.59 2.06 5.59
C PHE A 155 5.84 0.65 5.06
N VAL A 156 5.80 -0.33 5.97
CA VAL A 156 5.64 -1.74 5.65
C VAL A 156 4.24 -2.20 6.05
N LYS A 157 3.58 -2.97 5.19
CA LYS A 157 2.20 -3.44 5.34
C LYS A 157 2.16 -4.96 5.27
N THR A 158 1.30 -5.60 6.07
CA THR A 158 1.31 -7.06 6.19
C THR A 158 0.80 -7.77 4.96
N SER A 159 -0.35 -7.34 4.41
CA SER A 159 -1.17 -8.20 3.57
C SER A 159 -1.96 -7.45 2.52
N THR A 160 -2.22 -8.11 1.39
CA THR A 160 -3.14 -7.62 0.37
C THR A 160 -4.61 -7.82 0.75
N GLY A 161 -4.90 -8.81 1.59
CA GLY A 161 -6.26 -9.31 1.85
C GLY A 161 -6.75 -10.35 0.84
N TYR A 162 -5.90 -10.74 -0.15
CA TYR A 162 -6.20 -11.75 -1.18
C TYR A 162 -5.31 -12.99 -1.05
N GLY A 163 -4.38 -13.01 -0.10
CA GLY A 163 -3.58 -14.18 0.23
C GLY A 163 -4.34 -15.19 1.10
N SER A 164 -3.63 -16.23 1.54
CA SER A 164 -4.21 -17.33 2.35
C SER A 164 -4.50 -16.94 3.81
N ALA A 165 -3.89 -15.85 4.31
CA ALA A 165 -4.11 -15.29 5.64
C ALA A 165 -3.86 -13.77 5.63
N GLY A 166 -4.42 -13.08 6.63
CA GLY A 166 -4.24 -11.65 6.84
C GLY A 166 -3.26 -11.33 7.97
N ALA A 167 -3.32 -10.10 8.47
CA ALA A 167 -2.47 -9.62 9.55
C ALA A 167 -2.69 -10.39 10.86
N THR A 168 -1.58 -10.69 11.55
CA THR A 168 -1.60 -11.21 12.92
C THR A 168 -0.89 -10.23 13.87
N VAL A 169 -1.22 -10.29 15.15
CA VAL A 169 -0.51 -9.49 16.17
C VAL A 169 0.98 -9.82 16.19
N ALA A 170 1.33 -11.10 16.02
CA ALA A 170 2.72 -11.55 15.97
C ALA A 170 3.46 -10.94 14.78
N ASP A 171 2.86 -10.92 13.58
CA ASP A 171 3.45 -10.29 12.39
C ASP A 171 3.68 -8.80 12.61
N VAL A 172 2.69 -8.08 13.13
CA VAL A 172 2.82 -6.64 13.39
C VAL A 172 3.93 -6.35 14.40
N GLN A 173 4.02 -7.13 15.48
CA GLN A 173 5.11 -6.99 16.48
C GLN A 173 6.47 -7.26 15.86
N LEU A 174 6.60 -8.34 15.05
CA LEU A 174 7.83 -8.70 14.38
C LEU A 174 8.28 -7.62 13.39
N MET A 175 7.35 -7.13 12.56
CA MET A 175 7.62 -6.10 11.56
C MET A 175 7.98 -4.76 12.24
N ARG A 176 7.23 -4.35 13.29
CA ARG A 176 7.54 -3.13 14.05
C ARG A 176 8.95 -3.17 14.68
N ALA A 177 9.36 -4.33 15.19
CA ALA A 177 10.71 -4.52 15.77
C ALA A 177 11.83 -4.57 14.70
N ALA A 178 11.50 -4.77 13.43
CA ALA A 178 12.46 -4.90 12.34
C ALA A 178 12.76 -3.59 11.60
N VAL A 179 12.00 -2.52 11.86
CA VAL A 179 12.17 -1.17 11.29
C VAL A 179 12.39 -0.13 12.39
N SER A 180 12.99 1.02 12.03
CA SER A 180 13.22 2.14 12.96
C SER A 180 11.93 2.82 13.43
N GLU A 181 12.05 3.75 14.39
CA GLU A 181 10.93 4.55 14.92
C GLU A 181 10.59 5.80 14.09
N LYS A 182 11.00 5.83 12.84
CA LYS A 182 10.72 6.96 11.94
C LYS A 182 9.25 7.09 11.66
#